data_c838752cc6912f7793579b71cc1aaa3b
#
_entry.id   c838752cc6912f7793579b71cc1aaa3b
#
_cell.length_a   1.000
_cell.length_b   1.000
_cell.length_c   1.000
_cell.angle_alpha   90.00
_cell.angle_beta   90.00
_cell.angle_gamma   90.00
#
_symmetry.space_group_name_H-M   'P 1'
#
loop_
_entity.id
_entity.type
_entity.pdbx_description
1 polymer ?
#
loop_
_entity_poly.entity_id
_entity_poly.type
_entity_poly.pdbx_seq_one_letter_code
_entity_poly.pdbx_strand_id
1 'polypeptide(L)'
;MLYCFFIGFMGIFIHKNKLFKLLICYSLGAMGLNLFFILAGNIHFDINILLFSSVVWGLEAAETAVVLFLFIVVANCLAIINIKMKSFTMTQTYNLVPVVLNELFFYPTPNNFNYFYCVGFLLGLLLSFQFVTGILVACYYIPKVGIAFTSVDYLIRDIVVGWFISFLHSNGASFFLSFIYIHIIRSICYSSFQTPKHKIWLSGLILFLILSLTAFIGYVLPWGQMSFWGATVIINFLTVVPYIGSPLARLLWGGFNVNKATLNRFFVLHFIIPVFVSFISLLHIILIHQFGGSNPLHTGNIKETITFHPYFKIKDMLGMILVCSCLSELICYSFHLGHSVNYILANPLITPEHIVPEWYFLALYGILRAIPNKLFGIISMFSLIIHFIQAFILHE
;
A
#
# COMPACT_ATOMS: atom_id res chain seq x y z
N MET A 1 -5.10 11.59 32.53
CA MET A 1 -5.36 10.68 31.43
C MET A 1 -6.38 11.22 30.46
N LEU A 2 -7.68 11.20 30.75
CA LEU A 2 -8.71 11.89 29.97
C LEU A 2 -8.33 13.35 29.68
N TYR A 3 -7.68 14.02 30.62
CA TYR A 3 -7.16 15.38 30.47
C TYR A 3 -6.09 15.49 29.36
N CYS A 4 -5.14 14.55 29.27
CA CYS A 4 -4.14 14.53 28.17
C CYS A 4 -4.80 14.26 26.82
N PHE A 5 -5.79 13.36 26.77
CA PHE A 5 -6.57 13.10 25.59
C PHE A 5 -7.33 14.34 25.12
N PHE A 6 -8.04 15.01 26.04
CA PHE A 6 -8.80 16.23 25.73
C PHE A 6 -7.89 17.40 25.35
N ILE A 7 -6.74 17.58 26.02
CA ILE A 7 -5.76 18.63 25.64
C ILE A 7 -5.20 18.34 24.24
N GLY A 8 -4.84 17.09 23.95
CA GLY A 8 -4.36 16.70 22.61
C GLY A 8 -5.43 16.97 21.55
N PHE A 9 -6.65 16.51 21.79
CA PHE A 9 -7.77 16.69 20.87
C PHE A 9 -8.13 18.16 20.66
N MET A 10 -8.27 18.94 21.73
CA MET A 10 -8.56 20.39 21.64
C MET A 10 -7.40 21.16 21.01
N GLY A 11 -6.15 20.76 21.27
CA GLY A 11 -4.97 21.36 20.67
C GLY A 11 -4.94 21.24 19.14
N ILE A 12 -5.51 20.18 18.56
CA ILE A 12 -5.67 20.02 17.11
C ILE A 12 -6.53 21.12 16.53
N PHE A 13 -7.63 21.51 17.22
CA PHE A 13 -8.50 22.59 16.76
C PHE A 13 -7.89 23.97 16.96
N ILE A 14 -7.12 24.18 18.03
CA ILE A 14 -6.55 25.48 18.39
C ILE A 14 -5.33 25.81 17.51
N HIS A 15 -4.52 24.81 17.14
CA HIS A 15 -3.25 25.01 16.44
C HIS A 15 -3.27 24.65 14.96
N LYS A 16 -4.40 24.88 14.28
CA LYS A 16 -4.66 24.57 12.86
C LYS A 16 -3.51 24.91 11.90
N ASN A 17 -2.72 25.92 12.18
CA ASN A 17 -1.71 26.46 11.27
C ASN A 17 -0.27 26.13 11.66
N LYS A 18 -0.02 25.26 12.65
CA LYS A 18 1.32 24.93 13.12
C LYS A 18 1.50 23.41 13.16
N LEU A 19 1.95 22.83 12.05
CA LEU A 19 2.08 21.38 11.86
C LEU A 19 2.82 20.67 13.02
N PHE A 20 3.91 21.27 13.52
CA PHE A 20 4.67 20.70 14.65
C PHE A 20 3.84 20.65 15.94
N LYS A 21 3.05 21.68 16.22
CA LYS A 21 2.14 21.70 17.36
C LYS A 21 0.97 20.73 17.20
N LEU A 22 0.48 20.57 15.95
CA LEU A 22 -0.53 19.56 15.59
C LEU A 22 -0.02 18.14 15.85
N LEU A 23 1.21 17.83 15.45
CA LEU A 23 1.86 16.53 15.72
C LEU A 23 2.02 16.27 17.20
N ILE A 24 2.47 17.26 17.99
CA ILE A 24 2.56 17.13 19.45
C ILE A 24 1.20 16.92 20.08
N CYS A 25 0.16 17.65 19.64
CA CYS A 25 -1.20 17.49 20.14
C CYS A 25 -1.79 16.13 19.80
N TYR A 26 -1.52 15.61 18.58
CA TYR A 26 -1.92 14.27 18.18
C TYR A 26 -1.24 13.21 19.05
N SER A 27 0.08 13.28 19.22
CA SER A 27 0.84 12.35 20.07
C SER A 27 0.39 12.37 21.53
N LEU A 28 0.06 13.54 22.08
CA LEU A 28 -0.47 13.67 23.44
C LEU A 28 -1.88 13.05 23.56
N GLY A 29 -2.73 13.22 22.55
CA GLY A 29 -4.06 12.61 22.51
C GLY A 29 -3.96 11.09 22.48
N ALA A 30 -3.11 10.56 21.63
CA ALA A 30 -2.85 9.13 21.48
C ALA A 30 -2.23 8.51 22.75
N MET A 31 -1.24 9.17 23.39
CA MET A 31 -0.72 8.76 24.69
C MET A 31 -1.81 8.70 25.78
N GLY A 32 -2.74 9.66 25.79
CA GLY A 32 -3.84 9.66 26.74
C GLY A 32 -4.78 8.47 26.57
N LEU A 33 -5.07 8.09 25.33
CA LEU A 33 -5.88 6.93 24.99
C LEU A 33 -5.18 5.61 25.37
N ASN A 34 -3.91 5.47 25.07
CA ASN A 34 -3.10 4.30 25.44
C ASN A 34 -2.97 4.10 26.94
N LEU A 35 -2.71 5.16 27.69
CA LEU A 35 -2.74 5.12 29.14
C LEU A 35 -4.10 4.66 29.70
N PHE A 36 -5.19 5.01 29.03
CA PHE A 36 -6.53 4.52 29.38
C PHE A 36 -6.63 3.00 29.18
N PHE A 37 -6.16 2.47 28.05
CA PHE A 37 -6.18 1.02 27.80
C PHE A 37 -5.27 0.25 28.76
N ILE A 38 -4.07 0.75 29.09
CA ILE A 38 -3.18 0.14 30.08
C ILE A 38 -3.85 0.04 31.45
N LEU A 39 -4.52 1.11 31.90
CA LEU A 39 -5.22 1.10 33.18
C LEU A 39 -6.45 0.20 33.16
N ALA A 40 -7.23 0.20 32.07
CA ALA A 40 -8.35 -0.70 31.92
C ALA A 40 -7.89 -2.17 31.95
N GLY A 41 -6.80 -2.51 31.25
CA GLY A 41 -6.20 -3.84 31.27
C GLY A 41 -5.71 -4.23 32.69
N ASN A 42 -5.07 -3.32 33.42
CA ASN A 42 -4.65 -3.57 34.81
C ASN A 42 -5.81 -3.77 35.78
N ILE A 43 -6.89 -3.01 35.62
CA ILE A 43 -8.09 -3.15 36.49
C ILE A 43 -8.78 -4.49 36.26
N HIS A 44 -8.82 -4.97 35.02
CA HIS A 44 -9.46 -6.24 34.65
C HIS A 44 -8.49 -7.42 34.61
N PHE A 45 -7.20 -7.22 34.90
CA PHE A 45 -6.12 -8.22 34.76
C PHE A 45 -6.09 -8.90 33.37
N ASP A 46 -6.47 -8.19 32.33
CA ASP A 46 -6.52 -8.70 30.96
C ASP A 46 -5.20 -8.44 30.23
N ILE A 47 -4.38 -9.49 30.13
CA ILE A 47 -3.10 -9.48 29.42
C ILE A 47 -3.25 -9.06 27.95
N ASN A 48 -4.38 -9.40 27.30
CA ASN A 48 -4.60 -9.06 25.90
C ASN A 48 -4.78 -7.55 25.70
N ILE A 49 -5.45 -6.87 26.62
CA ILE A 49 -5.59 -5.41 26.59
C ILE A 49 -4.22 -4.74 26.81
N LEU A 50 -3.40 -5.27 27.70
CA LEU A 50 -2.05 -4.76 27.94
C LEU A 50 -1.12 -4.97 26.74
N LEU A 51 -1.16 -6.15 26.13
CA LEU A 51 -0.43 -6.44 24.89
C LEU A 51 -0.91 -5.54 23.74
N PHE A 52 -2.22 -5.38 23.57
CA PHE A 52 -2.79 -4.49 22.57
C PHE A 52 -2.32 -3.05 22.77
N SER A 53 -2.33 -2.53 23.99
CA SER A 53 -1.87 -1.17 24.29
C SER A 53 -0.37 -1.00 24.01
N SER A 54 0.47 -1.99 24.29
CA SER A 54 1.91 -1.95 24.00
C SER A 54 2.21 -1.97 22.51
N VAL A 55 1.44 -2.74 21.73
CA VAL A 55 1.52 -2.77 20.25
C VAL A 55 1.08 -1.44 19.67
N VAL A 56 -0.05 -0.87 20.13
CA VAL A 56 -0.53 0.44 19.69
C VAL A 56 0.52 1.51 19.99
N TRP A 57 1.19 1.46 21.14
CA TRP A 57 2.26 2.41 21.48
C TRP A 57 3.49 2.28 20.56
N GLY A 58 3.88 1.05 20.23
CA GLY A 58 4.92 0.78 19.25
C GLY A 58 4.56 1.30 17.86
N LEU A 59 3.30 1.16 17.45
CA LEU A 59 2.78 1.66 16.18
C LEU A 59 2.76 3.18 16.11
N GLU A 60 2.30 3.86 17.16
CA GLU A 60 2.31 5.32 17.24
C GLU A 60 3.73 5.89 17.18
N ALA A 61 4.68 5.26 17.86
CA ALA A 61 6.08 5.63 17.80
C ALA A 61 6.66 5.41 16.39
N ALA A 62 6.32 4.31 15.74
CA ALA A 62 6.73 4.02 14.37
C ALA A 62 6.07 4.98 13.38
N GLU A 63 4.76 5.26 13.52
CA GLU A 63 4.03 6.20 12.67
C GLU A 63 4.56 7.62 12.79
N THR A 64 4.81 8.10 14.00
CA THR A 64 5.41 9.42 14.22
C THR A 64 6.84 9.51 13.70
N ALA A 65 7.64 8.46 13.85
CA ALA A 65 9.00 8.38 13.30
C ALA A 65 8.97 8.35 11.76
N VAL A 66 8.08 7.58 11.15
CA VAL A 66 7.89 7.52 9.69
C VAL A 66 7.40 8.87 9.17
N VAL A 67 6.38 9.47 9.79
CA VAL A 67 5.86 10.78 9.38
C VAL A 67 6.94 11.87 9.52
N LEU A 68 7.72 11.87 10.60
CA LEU A 68 8.82 12.80 10.80
C LEU A 68 9.94 12.58 9.77
N PHE A 69 10.32 11.34 9.53
CA PHE A 69 11.31 10.97 8.52
C PHE A 69 10.84 11.36 7.11
N LEU A 70 9.58 11.07 6.75
CA LEU A 70 8.98 11.47 5.49
C LEU A 70 8.94 12.99 5.35
N PHE A 71 8.62 13.69 6.42
CA PHE A 71 8.65 15.14 6.46
C PHE A 71 10.06 15.68 6.20
N ILE A 72 11.10 15.10 6.81
CA ILE A 72 12.51 15.49 6.58
C ILE A 72 12.94 15.18 5.14
N VAL A 73 12.58 14.01 4.60
CA VAL A 73 12.91 13.63 3.22
C VAL A 73 12.22 14.53 2.20
N VAL A 74 10.92 14.77 2.35
CA VAL A 74 10.15 15.68 1.49
C VAL A 74 10.70 17.11 1.59
N ALA A 75 11.01 17.57 2.80
CA ALA A 75 11.59 18.88 3.02
C ALA A 75 12.97 19.03 2.33
N ASN A 76 13.82 18.02 2.43
CA ASN A 76 15.13 17.99 1.76
C ASN A 76 15.01 17.91 0.23
N CYS A 77 14.09 17.07 -0.29
CA CYS A 77 13.82 16.98 -1.72
C CYS A 77 13.29 18.31 -2.27
N LEU A 78 12.36 18.96 -1.59
CA LEU A 78 11.82 20.28 -1.97
C LEU A 78 12.90 21.37 -1.89
N ALA A 79 13.79 21.31 -0.91
CA ALA A 79 14.94 22.21 -0.81
C ALA A 79 15.89 22.03 -2.02
N ILE A 80 16.20 20.80 -2.42
CA ILE A 80 17.03 20.51 -3.60
C ILE A 80 16.39 20.99 -4.90
N ILE A 81 15.06 20.82 -5.05
CA ILE A 81 14.29 21.30 -6.21
C ILE A 81 14.29 22.84 -6.25
N ASN A 82 14.10 23.50 -5.12
CA ASN A 82 14.14 24.96 -5.03
C ASN A 82 15.54 25.57 -5.28
N ILE A 83 16.61 24.87 -4.91
CA ILE A 83 18.00 25.30 -5.20
C ILE A 83 18.25 25.29 -6.71
N LYS A 84 17.69 24.33 -7.47
CA LYS A 84 17.77 24.31 -8.94
C LYS A 84 16.93 25.39 -9.63
N MET A 85 15.88 25.91 -8.97
CA MET A 85 14.99 26.93 -9.53
C MET A 85 15.39 28.38 -9.21
N LYS A 86 16.30 28.61 -8.25
CA LYS A 86 16.73 29.97 -7.85
C LYS A 86 18.24 30.08 -7.84
N SER A 87 18.82 30.36 -8.98
CA SER A 87 20.14 31.00 -9.08
C SER A 87 20.05 32.51 -8.81
N PHE A 88 19.29 32.94 -7.77
CA PHE A 88 19.27 34.34 -7.41
C PHE A 88 18.92 34.56 -5.93
N THR A 89 19.85 35.27 -5.22
CA THR A 89 19.79 35.82 -3.86
C THR A 89 19.82 34.83 -2.68
N MET A 90 21.02 34.59 -2.17
CA MET A 90 21.35 34.06 -0.83
C MET A 90 21.03 35.13 0.23
N THR A 91 19.90 35.10 0.90
CA THR A 91 19.70 35.63 2.28
C THR A 91 18.27 35.41 2.82
N GLN A 92 17.66 34.26 2.64
CA GLN A 92 16.45 33.93 3.42
C GLN A 92 16.56 32.56 4.02
N THR A 93 16.58 32.49 5.35
CA THR A 93 16.37 31.28 6.12
C THR A 93 15.02 30.66 5.69
N TYR A 94 15.08 29.58 4.91
CA TYR A 94 13.89 28.91 4.42
C TYR A 94 13.15 28.22 5.57
N ASN A 95 12.04 28.79 5.99
CA ASN A 95 11.06 28.09 6.81
C ASN A 95 10.39 27.02 5.91
N LEU A 96 10.76 25.75 6.08
CA LEU A 96 10.21 24.61 5.33
C LEU A 96 8.71 24.42 5.57
N VAL A 97 8.23 24.79 6.74
CA VAL A 97 6.82 24.67 7.13
C VAL A 97 5.87 25.43 6.18
N PRO A 98 6.09 26.70 5.83
CA PRO A 98 5.20 27.38 4.88
C PRO A 98 5.25 26.79 3.48
N VAL A 99 6.37 26.25 3.03
CA VAL A 99 6.48 25.60 1.71
C VAL A 99 5.62 24.34 1.65
N VAL A 100 5.75 23.46 2.65
CA VAL A 100 4.96 22.22 2.74
C VAL A 100 3.47 22.54 2.91
N LEU A 101 3.11 23.52 3.73
CA LEU A 101 1.71 23.93 3.90
C LEU A 101 1.14 24.53 2.61
N ASN A 102 1.93 25.30 1.88
CA ASN A 102 1.51 25.86 0.60
C ASN A 102 1.22 24.75 -0.42
N GLU A 103 2.10 23.75 -0.53
CA GLU A 103 1.92 22.60 -1.43
C GLU A 103 0.75 21.70 -1.03
N LEU A 104 0.46 21.54 0.26
CA LEU A 104 -0.62 20.70 0.74
C LEU A 104 -2.00 21.37 0.73
N PHE A 105 -2.07 22.68 0.94
CA PHE A 105 -3.34 23.38 1.12
C PHE A 105 -3.69 24.32 -0.04
N PHE A 106 -2.71 25.02 -0.59
CA PHE A 106 -2.93 26.05 -1.59
C PHE A 106 -2.52 25.62 -3.01
N TYR A 107 -2.25 24.33 -3.19
CA TYR A 107 -1.93 23.76 -4.50
C TYR A 107 -3.05 24.06 -5.50
N PRO A 108 -2.73 24.72 -6.64
CA PRO A 108 -3.74 25.05 -7.64
C PRO A 108 -4.23 23.79 -8.35
N THR A 109 -5.50 23.50 -8.22
CA THR A 109 -6.12 22.26 -8.72
C THR A 109 -7.24 22.62 -9.71
N PRO A 110 -7.33 21.92 -10.86
CA PRO A 110 -8.42 22.11 -11.80
C PRO A 110 -9.80 21.92 -11.14
N ASN A 111 -10.72 22.85 -11.37
CA ASN A 111 -12.06 22.86 -10.77
C ASN A 111 -12.95 21.70 -11.27
N ASN A 112 -12.63 21.12 -12.43
CA ASN A 112 -13.38 20.06 -13.10
C ASN A 112 -12.99 18.63 -12.68
N PHE A 113 -12.21 18.46 -11.59
CA PHE A 113 -11.87 17.15 -11.06
C PHE A 113 -13.13 16.38 -10.60
N ASN A 114 -13.33 15.17 -11.14
CA ASN A 114 -14.34 14.23 -10.70
C ASN A 114 -13.79 13.30 -9.59
N TYR A 115 -14.61 12.35 -9.11
CA TYR A 115 -14.23 11.43 -8.04
C TYR A 115 -13.07 10.48 -8.42
N PHE A 116 -12.85 10.20 -9.69
CA PHE A 116 -11.70 9.39 -10.13
C PHE A 116 -10.35 10.03 -9.80
N TYR A 117 -10.31 11.33 -9.55
CA TYR A 117 -9.09 12.02 -9.11
C TYR A 117 -8.81 11.90 -7.60
N CYS A 118 -9.80 11.51 -6.80
CA CYS A 118 -9.62 11.20 -5.37
C CYS A 118 -8.97 9.83 -5.15
N VAL A 119 -8.96 8.95 -6.16
CA VAL A 119 -8.44 7.57 -6.03
C VAL A 119 -6.98 7.53 -5.58
N GLY A 120 -6.15 8.49 -6.00
CA GLY A 120 -4.75 8.58 -5.55
C GLY A 120 -4.62 8.79 -4.04
N PHE A 121 -5.43 9.66 -3.45
CA PHE A 121 -5.51 9.83 -1.99
C PHE A 121 -6.00 8.56 -1.30
N LEU A 122 -7.04 7.92 -1.84
CA LEU A 122 -7.59 6.68 -1.28
C LEU A 122 -6.58 5.52 -1.32
N LEU A 123 -5.73 5.45 -2.35
CA LEU A 123 -4.62 4.50 -2.40
C LEU A 123 -3.60 4.75 -1.28
N GLY A 124 -3.27 6.00 -0.98
CA GLY A 124 -2.41 6.33 0.16
C GLY A 124 -3.01 5.91 1.50
N LEU A 125 -4.33 6.09 1.68
CA LEU A 125 -5.08 5.63 2.85
C LEU A 125 -5.05 4.09 2.96
N LEU A 126 -5.35 3.39 1.87
CA LEU A 126 -5.33 1.93 1.82
C LEU A 126 -3.92 1.36 2.08
N LEU A 127 -2.87 2.00 1.55
CA LEU A 127 -1.49 1.63 1.85
C LEU A 127 -1.20 1.74 3.35
N SER A 128 -1.67 2.81 4.00
CA SER A 128 -1.52 3.00 5.45
C SER A 128 -2.23 1.89 6.23
N PHE A 129 -3.45 1.50 5.83
CA PHE A 129 -4.15 0.38 6.44
C PHE A 129 -3.40 -0.94 6.27
N GLN A 130 -2.84 -1.20 5.08
CA GLN A 130 -2.03 -2.41 4.84
C GLN A 130 -0.78 -2.44 5.73
N PHE A 131 -0.11 -1.31 5.95
CA PHE A 131 1.01 -1.22 6.88
C PHE A 131 0.62 -1.54 8.32
N VAL A 132 -0.37 -0.84 8.86
CA VAL A 132 -0.79 -0.99 10.24
C VAL A 132 -1.24 -2.43 10.51
N THR A 133 -2.13 -2.95 9.67
CA THR A 133 -2.63 -4.31 9.82
C THR A 133 -1.55 -5.37 9.59
N GLY A 134 -0.64 -5.15 8.63
CA GLY A 134 0.49 -6.04 8.35
C GLY A 134 1.46 -6.17 9.52
N ILE A 135 1.81 -5.06 10.19
CA ILE A 135 2.64 -5.07 11.40
C ILE A 135 1.93 -5.84 12.52
N LEU A 136 0.63 -5.61 12.71
CA LEU A 136 -0.15 -6.32 13.73
C LEU A 136 -0.21 -7.84 13.46
N VAL A 137 -0.43 -8.25 12.21
CA VAL A 137 -0.38 -9.67 11.82
C VAL A 137 1.01 -10.25 12.04
N ALA A 138 2.07 -9.52 11.68
CA ALA A 138 3.46 -9.96 11.84
C ALA A 138 3.85 -10.21 13.30
N CYS A 139 3.21 -9.55 14.28
CA CYS A 139 3.45 -9.79 15.71
C CYS A 139 3.06 -11.22 16.15
N TYR A 140 2.16 -11.87 15.44
CA TYR A 140 1.67 -13.21 15.78
C TYR A 140 2.11 -14.28 14.77
N TYR A 141 2.52 -13.88 13.58
CA TYR A 141 2.89 -14.80 12.51
C TYR A 141 4.27 -15.42 12.72
N ILE A 142 4.36 -16.75 12.53
CA ILE A 142 5.61 -17.50 12.63
C ILE A 142 5.96 -18.12 11.28
N PRO A 143 7.02 -17.65 10.57
CA PRO A 143 7.40 -18.12 9.23
C PRO A 143 8.10 -19.50 9.26
N LYS A 144 7.43 -20.51 9.78
CA LYS A 144 7.95 -21.87 9.90
C LYS A 144 6.94 -22.86 9.33
N VAL A 145 7.39 -23.71 8.40
CA VAL A 145 6.57 -24.82 7.88
C VAL A 145 6.05 -25.67 9.04
N GLY A 146 4.77 -25.97 9.04
CA GLY A 146 4.07 -26.67 10.14
C GLY A 146 3.49 -25.75 11.22
N ILE A 147 3.93 -24.48 11.32
CA ILE A 147 3.42 -23.51 12.30
C ILE A 147 2.80 -22.29 11.61
N ALA A 148 3.24 -21.92 10.41
CA ALA A 148 2.76 -20.72 9.71
C ALA A 148 1.23 -20.70 9.58
N PHE A 149 0.64 -21.79 9.11
CA PHE A 149 -0.81 -21.93 8.98
C PHE A 149 -1.52 -21.83 10.34
N THR A 150 -1.04 -22.55 11.34
CA THR A 150 -1.64 -22.54 12.68
C THR A 150 -1.45 -21.20 13.39
N SER A 151 -0.38 -20.45 13.12
CA SER A 151 -0.19 -19.12 13.69
C SER A 151 -1.21 -18.10 13.13
N VAL A 152 -1.59 -18.22 11.86
CA VAL A 152 -2.68 -17.41 11.26
C VAL A 152 -4.04 -17.85 11.81
N ASP A 153 -4.28 -19.16 11.94
CA ASP A 153 -5.52 -19.71 12.51
C ASP A 153 -5.68 -19.27 13.98
N TYR A 154 -4.60 -19.34 14.78
CA TYR A 154 -4.56 -18.82 16.15
C TYR A 154 -4.88 -17.31 16.21
N LEU A 155 -4.29 -16.50 15.33
CA LEU A 155 -4.61 -15.08 15.26
C LEU A 155 -6.11 -14.85 15.01
N ILE A 156 -6.70 -15.62 14.09
CA ILE A 156 -8.12 -15.43 13.71
C ILE A 156 -9.05 -15.92 14.81
N ARG A 157 -8.75 -17.01 15.50
CA ARG A 157 -9.67 -17.68 16.43
C ARG A 157 -9.50 -17.26 17.88
N ASP A 158 -8.25 -17.15 18.34
CA ASP A 158 -7.95 -17.03 19.77
C ASP A 158 -7.60 -15.63 20.22
N ILE A 159 -7.16 -14.76 19.28
CA ILE A 159 -6.81 -13.39 19.62
C ILE A 159 -8.03 -12.47 19.50
N VAL A 160 -8.29 -11.70 20.57
CA VAL A 160 -9.37 -10.70 20.57
C VAL A 160 -9.13 -9.71 19.42
N VAL A 161 -10.14 -9.53 18.55
CA VAL A 161 -10.06 -8.69 17.34
C VAL A 161 -9.06 -9.20 16.28
N GLY A 162 -8.39 -10.33 16.48
CA GLY A 162 -7.42 -10.88 15.55
C GLY A 162 -8.02 -11.23 14.17
N TRP A 163 -9.26 -11.77 14.16
CA TRP A 163 -10.02 -11.99 12.93
C TRP A 163 -10.23 -10.69 12.13
N PHE A 164 -10.56 -9.59 12.80
CA PHE A 164 -10.77 -8.30 12.16
C PHE A 164 -9.48 -7.78 11.50
N ILE A 165 -8.35 -7.84 12.21
CA ILE A 165 -7.04 -7.41 11.71
C ILE A 165 -6.61 -8.26 10.53
N SER A 166 -6.75 -9.59 10.64
CA SER A 166 -6.37 -10.53 9.59
C SER A 166 -7.19 -10.34 8.32
N PHE A 167 -8.52 -10.20 8.44
CA PHE A 167 -9.39 -9.97 7.28
C PHE A 167 -9.29 -8.55 6.73
N LEU A 168 -9.04 -7.54 7.57
CA LEU A 168 -8.76 -6.20 7.09
C LEU A 168 -7.48 -6.16 6.25
N HIS A 169 -6.47 -6.95 6.60
CA HIS A 169 -5.25 -7.08 5.81
C HIS A 169 -5.48 -7.83 4.50
N SER A 170 -6.07 -9.00 4.53
CA SER A 170 -6.27 -9.85 3.34
C SER A 170 -7.29 -9.28 2.36
N ASN A 171 -8.48 -8.91 2.82
CA ASN A 171 -9.51 -8.30 1.98
C ASN A 171 -9.15 -6.87 1.58
N GLY A 172 -8.46 -6.15 2.49
CA GLY A 172 -7.91 -4.84 2.21
C GLY A 172 -6.91 -4.85 1.06
N ALA A 173 -6.12 -5.90 0.89
CA ALA A 173 -5.23 -6.07 -0.25
C ALA A 173 -6.00 -6.17 -1.58
N SER A 174 -7.08 -6.96 -1.61
CA SER A 174 -7.98 -7.04 -2.77
C SER A 174 -8.61 -5.68 -3.09
N PHE A 175 -9.05 -4.96 -2.07
CA PHE A 175 -9.62 -3.62 -2.23
C PHE A 175 -8.59 -2.62 -2.74
N PHE A 176 -7.38 -2.66 -2.21
CA PHE A 176 -6.27 -1.83 -2.64
C PHE A 176 -5.93 -2.05 -4.12
N LEU A 177 -5.82 -3.30 -4.57
CA LEU A 177 -5.56 -3.63 -5.97
C LEU A 177 -6.70 -3.23 -6.89
N SER A 178 -7.97 -3.32 -6.46
CA SER A 178 -9.12 -2.79 -7.21
C SER A 178 -8.97 -1.30 -7.49
N PHE A 179 -8.58 -0.51 -6.47
CA PHE A 179 -8.36 0.91 -6.62
C PHE A 179 -7.13 1.24 -7.49
N ILE A 180 -6.10 0.40 -7.47
CA ILE A 180 -4.96 0.54 -8.40
C ILE A 180 -5.42 0.37 -9.85
N TYR A 181 -6.24 -0.63 -10.16
CA TYR A 181 -6.79 -0.81 -11.50
C TYR A 181 -7.65 0.39 -11.93
N ILE A 182 -8.52 0.89 -11.06
CA ILE A 182 -9.31 2.10 -11.32
C ILE A 182 -8.40 3.30 -11.60
N HIS A 183 -7.31 3.45 -10.83
CA HIS A 183 -6.35 4.53 -10.99
C HIS A 183 -5.59 4.46 -12.32
N ILE A 184 -5.20 3.26 -12.76
CA ILE A 184 -4.55 3.02 -14.06
C ILE A 184 -5.55 3.29 -15.20
N ILE A 185 -6.76 2.73 -15.13
CA ILE A 185 -7.82 2.93 -16.14
C ILE A 185 -8.14 4.42 -16.28
N ARG A 186 -8.28 5.14 -15.17
CA ARG A 186 -8.47 6.59 -15.21
C ARG A 186 -7.34 7.30 -15.95
N SER A 187 -6.09 6.89 -15.70
CA SER A 187 -4.91 7.49 -16.34
C SER A 187 -4.86 7.22 -17.84
N ILE A 188 -5.32 6.06 -18.28
CA ILE A 188 -5.45 5.70 -19.70
C ILE A 188 -6.58 6.50 -20.35
N CYS A 189 -7.78 6.51 -19.74
CA CYS A 189 -8.95 7.21 -20.30
C CYS A 189 -8.75 8.71 -20.47
N TYR A 190 -7.96 9.32 -19.56
CA TYR A 190 -7.66 10.75 -19.61
C TYR A 190 -6.25 11.05 -20.15
N SER A 191 -5.64 10.10 -20.88
CA SER A 191 -4.33 10.27 -21.52
C SER A 191 -3.25 10.90 -20.63
N SER A 192 -3.27 10.52 -19.33
CA SER A 192 -2.36 11.09 -18.33
C SER A 192 -0.92 10.60 -18.47
N PHE A 193 -0.65 9.68 -19.39
CA PHE A 193 0.67 9.11 -19.69
C PHE A 193 1.48 9.94 -20.70
N GLN A 194 0.85 10.90 -21.39
CA GLN A 194 1.51 11.72 -22.41
C GLN A 194 2.53 12.70 -21.82
N THR A 195 3.46 13.14 -22.64
CA THR A 195 4.45 14.17 -22.28
C THR A 195 3.76 15.47 -21.83
N PRO A 196 4.25 16.14 -20.80
CA PRO A 196 5.48 15.90 -20.02
C PRO A 196 5.29 14.92 -18.83
N LYS A 197 4.15 14.23 -18.70
CA LYS A 197 3.76 13.44 -17.51
C LYS A 197 4.22 11.98 -17.56
N HIS A 198 4.98 11.56 -18.57
CA HIS A 198 5.50 10.20 -18.74
C HIS A 198 6.24 9.66 -17.51
N LYS A 199 6.95 10.53 -16.76
CA LYS A 199 7.67 10.14 -15.53
C LYS A 199 6.71 9.74 -14.40
N ILE A 200 5.54 10.41 -14.32
CA ILE A 200 4.48 10.06 -13.36
C ILE A 200 3.92 8.68 -13.71
N TRP A 201 3.63 8.46 -15.00
CA TRP A 201 3.15 7.17 -15.50
C TRP A 201 4.13 6.04 -15.21
N LEU A 202 5.41 6.22 -15.54
CA LEU A 202 6.45 5.20 -15.33
C LEU A 202 6.62 4.86 -13.84
N SER A 203 6.65 5.86 -12.95
CA SER A 203 6.72 5.62 -11.51
C SER A 203 5.50 4.86 -10.99
N GLY A 204 4.30 5.14 -11.54
CA GLY A 204 3.07 4.42 -11.24
C GLY A 204 3.10 2.95 -11.69
N LEU A 205 3.65 2.66 -12.88
CA LEU A 205 3.83 1.28 -13.36
C LEU A 205 4.83 0.49 -12.50
N ILE A 206 5.92 1.11 -12.07
CA ILE A 206 6.86 0.51 -11.13
C ILE A 206 6.16 0.16 -9.81
N LEU A 207 5.34 1.07 -9.27
CA LEU A 207 4.54 0.82 -8.08
C LEU A 207 3.59 -0.36 -8.29
N PHE A 208 2.88 -0.42 -9.40
CA PHE A 208 1.97 -1.53 -9.73
C PHE A 208 2.69 -2.89 -9.74
N LEU A 209 3.86 -2.97 -10.37
CA LEU A 209 4.64 -4.21 -10.44
C LEU A 209 5.14 -4.65 -9.06
N ILE A 210 5.67 -3.72 -8.26
CA ILE A 210 6.17 -4.03 -6.91
C ILE A 210 5.02 -4.41 -5.98
N LEU A 211 3.88 -3.73 -6.06
CA LEU A 211 2.69 -4.06 -5.27
C LEU A 211 2.09 -5.41 -5.67
N SER A 212 2.06 -5.73 -6.96
CA SER A 212 1.64 -7.06 -7.44
C SER A 212 2.55 -8.17 -6.88
N LEU A 213 3.86 -7.96 -6.89
CA LEU A 213 4.82 -8.88 -6.27
C LEU A 213 4.59 -8.99 -4.76
N THR A 214 4.35 -7.87 -4.09
CA THR A 214 4.07 -7.84 -2.64
C THR A 214 2.81 -8.66 -2.31
N ALA A 215 1.74 -8.47 -3.07
CA ALA A 215 0.49 -9.21 -2.88
C ALA A 215 0.68 -10.72 -3.11
N PHE A 216 1.41 -11.11 -4.16
CA PHE A 216 1.73 -12.52 -4.43
C PHE A 216 2.49 -13.16 -3.27
N ILE A 217 3.59 -12.52 -2.84
CA ILE A 217 4.41 -13.03 -1.73
C ILE A 217 3.56 -13.12 -0.45
N GLY A 218 2.71 -12.12 -0.16
CA GLY A 218 1.83 -12.09 0.99
C GLY A 218 0.82 -13.23 0.99
N TYR A 219 0.26 -13.58 -0.17
CA TYR A 219 -0.68 -14.69 -0.30
C TYR A 219 -0.05 -16.05 -0.02
N VAL A 220 1.26 -16.19 -0.19
CA VAL A 220 1.99 -17.45 0.11
C VAL A 220 2.17 -17.66 1.61
N LEU A 221 2.25 -16.60 2.41
CA LEU A 221 2.61 -16.68 3.84
C LEU A 221 1.66 -17.51 4.71
N PRO A 222 0.33 -17.53 4.55
CA PRO A 222 -0.57 -18.36 5.33
C PRO A 222 -0.29 -19.86 5.21
N TRP A 223 0.41 -20.29 4.18
CA TRP A 223 0.81 -21.67 3.95
C TRP A 223 -0.37 -22.65 3.86
N GLY A 224 -1.47 -22.18 3.26
CA GLY A 224 -2.58 -23.03 2.83
C GLY A 224 -2.28 -23.75 1.51
N GLN A 225 -3.22 -24.60 1.07
CA GLN A 225 -3.08 -25.35 -0.18
C GLN A 225 -2.89 -24.43 -1.41
N MET A 226 -3.68 -23.37 -1.54
CA MET A 226 -3.52 -22.44 -2.66
C MET A 226 -2.26 -21.58 -2.54
N SER A 227 -1.85 -21.22 -1.32
CA SER A 227 -0.57 -20.54 -1.06
C SER A 227 0.62 -21.33 -1.61
N PHE A 228 0.69 -22.63 -1.26
CA PHE A 228 1.77 -23.52 -1.65
C PHE A 228 1.76 -23.83 -3.15
N TRP A 229 0.60 -24.27 -3.67
CA TRP A 229 0.50 -24.69 -5.06
C TRP A 229 0.51 -23.53 -6.03
N GLY A 230 -0.04 -22.38 -5.65
CA GLY A 230 0.08 -21.14 -6.41
C GLY A 230 1.53 -20.69 -6.56
N ALA A 231 2.30 -20.69 -5.46
CA ALA A 231 3.74 -20.39 -5.49
C ALA A 231 4.52 -21.41 -6.35
N THR A 232 4.20 -22.69 -6.24
CA THR A 232 4.83 -23.75 -7.04
C THR A 232 4.62 -23.50 -8.52
N VAL A 233 3.39 -23.22 -8.95
CA VAL A 233 3.06 -22.97 -10.37
C VAL A 233 3.76 -21.71 -10.88
N ILE A 234 3.65 -20.59 -10.16
CA ILE A 234 4.18 -19.30 -10.63
C ILE A 234 5.72 -19.33 -10.73
N ILE A 235 6.41 -19.92 -9.75
CA ILE A 235 7.87 -19.99 -9.80
C ILE A 235 8.33 -21.00 -10.87
N ASN A 236 7.58 -22.10 -11.08
CA ASN A 236 7.86 -23.05 -12.15
C ASN A 236 7.73 -22.46 -13.56
N PHE A 237 6.93 -21.41 -13.76
CA PHE A 237 6.91 -20.72 -15.05
C PHE A 237 8.26 -20.09 -15.38
N LEU A 238 9.04 -19.66 -14.41
CA LEU A 238 10.37 -19.11 -14.66
C LEU A 238 11.32 -20.13 -15.28
N THR A 239 11.20 -21.41 -14.93
CA THR A 239 12.10 -22.47 -15.41
C THR A 239 12.08 -22.67 -16.93
N VAL A 240 11.04 -22.19 -17.60
CA VAL A 240 10.89 -22.27 -19.05
C VAL A 240 11.79 -21.27 -19.79
N VAL A 241 12.24 -20.22 -19.10
CA VAL A 241 13.15 -19.22 -19.69
C VAL A 241 14.52 -19.86 -19.91
N PRO A 242 15.04 -19.90 -21.15
CA PRO A 242 16.32 -20.54 -21.44
C PRO A 242 17.49 -19.95 -20.63
N TYR A 243 18.41 -20.78 -20.23
CA TYR A 243 19.65 -20.49 -19.51
C TYR A 243 19.50 -19.92 -18.11
N ILE A 244 18.67 -18.91 -17.90
CA ILE A 244 18.53 -18.19 -16.62
C ILE A 244 17.34 -18.65 -15.75
N GLY A 245 16.35 -19.30 -16.34
CA GLY A 245 15.11 -19.63 -15.66
C GLY A 245 15.27 -20.59 -14.48
N SER A 246 15.95 -21.70 -14.69
CA SER A 246 16.20 -22.69 -13.64
C SER A 246 17.10 -22.17 -12.51
N PRO A 247 18.19 -21.44 -12.75
CA PRO A 247 18.93 -20.75 -11.68
C PRO A 247 18.08 -19.76 -10.89
N LEU A 248 17.26 -18.95 -11.57
CA LEU A 248 16.39 -17.98 -10.93
C LEU A 248 15.30 -18.65 -10.07
N ALA A 249 14.67 -19.70 -10.56
CA ALA A 249 13.70 -20.47 -9.78
C ALA A 249 14.34 -21.08 -8.53
N ARG A 250 15.54 -21.69 -8.65
CA ARG A 250 16.30 -22.21 -7.50
C ARG A 250 16.68 -21.11 -6.50
N LEU A 251 17.01 -19.94 -6.98
CA LEU A 251 17.26 -18.78 -6.11
C LEU A 251 16.00 -18.42 -5.31
N LEU A 252 14.82 -18.37 -5.93
CA LEU A 252 13.55 -18.04 -5.27
C LEU A 252 13.12 -19.14 -4.30
N TRP A 253 13.17 -20.41 -4.70
CA TRP A 253 12.86 -21.51 -3.80
C TRP A 253 13.83 -21.61 -2.63
N GLY A 254 15.11 -21.32 -2.85
CA GLY A 254 16.17 -21.63 -1.90
C GLY A 254 16.49 -23.13 -1.84
N GLY A 255 16.27 -23.83 -2.94
CA GLY A 255 16.40 -25.26 -3.12
C GLY A 255 15.88 -25.70 -4.48
N PHE A 256 15.25 -26.88 -4.53
CA PHE A 256 14.72 -27.46 -5.76
C PHE A 256 13.18 -27.37 -5.88
N ASN A 257 12.51 -26.93 -4.84
CA ASN A 257 11.05 -26.76 -4.77
C ASN A 257 10.68 -25.71 -3.71
N VAL A 258 9.39 -25.38 -3.64
CA VAL A 258 8.81 -24.53 -2.58
C VAL A 258 8.96 -25.25 -1.23
N ASN A 259 9.63 -24.61 -0.28
CA ASN A 259 9.98 -25.21 1.01
C ASN A 259 10.15 -24.15 2.12
N LYS A 260 10.74 -24.57 3.26
CA LYS A 260 11.04 -23.71 4.41
C LYS A 260 11.85 -22.45 4.03
N ALA A 261 12.82 -22.59 3.13
CA ALA A 261 13.65 -21.45 2.71
C ALA A 261 12.84 -20.43 1.89
N THR A 262 11.91 -20.92 1.05
CA THR A 262 10.97 -20.08 0.30
C THR A 262 10.10 -19.26 1.26
N LEU A 263 9.48 -19.93 2.23
CA LEU A 263 8.58 -19.28 3.20
C LEU A 263 9.30 -18.17 3.97
N ASN A 264 10.49 -18.48 4.49
CA ASN A 264 11.26 -17.50 5.27
C ASN A 264 11.69 -16.27 4.44
N ARG A 265 12.13 -16.49 3.19
CA ARG A 265 12.49 -15.40 2.27
C ARG A 265 11.30 -14.53 1.93
N PHE A 266 10.16 -15.16 1.66
CA PHE A 266 8.94 -14.46 1.33
C PHE A 266 8.42 -13.63 2.51
N PHE A 267 8.55 -14.12 3.73
CA PHE A 267 8.22 -13.33 4.91
C PHE A 267 9.09 -12.04 4.99
N VAL A 268 10.41 -12.18 4.86
CA VAL A 268 11.34 -11.04 4.90
C VAL A 268 11.05 -10.05 3.77
N LEU A 269 10.86 -10.55 2.55
CA LEU A 269 10.57 -9.70 1.39
C LEU A 269 9.22 -9.00 1.51
N HIS A 270 8.19 -9.71 1.97
CA HIS A 270 6.87 -9.11 2.17
C HIS A 270 6.87 -8.00 3.22
N PHE A 271 7.72 -8.11 4.23
CA PHE A 271 7.88 -7.08 5.26
C PHE A 271 8.65 -5.86 4.75
N ILE A 272 9.70 -6.08 3.94
CA ILE A 272 10.60 -5.01 3.49
C ILE A 272 10.06 -4.26 2.25
N ILE A 273 9.50 -4.97 1.28
CA ILE A 273 9.06 -4.37 0.01
C ILE A 273 8.05 -3.23 0.21
N PRO A 274 7.03 -3.30 1.09
CA PRO A 274 6.13 -2.20 1.33
C PRO A 274 6.80 -0.89 1.76
N VAL A 275 7.91 -0.97 2.48
CA VAL A 275 8.71 0.21 2.85
C VAL A 275 9.23 0.91 1.58
N PHE A 276 9.77 0.15 0.61
CA PHE A 276 10.19 0.71 -0.68
C PHE A 276 9.01 1.26 -1.48
N VAL A 277 7.85 0.61 -1.42
CA VAL A 277 6.62 1.12 -2.04
C VAL A 277 6.28 2.51 -1.50
N SER A 278 6.41 2.75 -0.19
CA SER A 278 6.16 4.06 0.40
C SER A 278 7.12 5.13 -0.13
N PHE A 279 8.41 4.83 -0.28
CA PHE A 279 9.37 5.77 -0.86
C PHE A 279 9.05 6.09 -2.33
N ILE A 280 8.72 5.08 -3.13
CA ILE A 280 8.38 5.29 -4.54
C ILE A 280 7.04 6.04 -4.66
N SER A 281 6.08 5.80 -3.76
CA SER A 281 4.81 6.54 -3.70
C SER A 281 5.03 8.03 -3.44
N LEU A 282 5.96 8.37 -2.54
CA LEU A 282 6.36 9.75 -2.32
C LEU A 282 7.00 10.38 -3.56
N LEU A 283 7.89 9.65 -4.23
CA LEU A 283 8.48 10.11 -5.49
C LEU A 283 7.39 10.34 -6.55
N HIS A 284 6.41 9.46 -6.63
CA HIS A 284 5.26 9.60 -7.54
C HIS A 284 4.46 10.87 -7.24
N ILE A 285 4.20 11.19 -5.98
CA ILE A 285 3.53 12.43 -5.56
C ILE A 285 4.39 13.66 -5.89
N ILE A 286 5.70 13.63 -5.65
CA ILE A 286 6.63 14.70 -5.99
C ILE A 286 6.60 14.99 -7.50
N LEU A 287 6.57 13.96 -8.33
CA LEU A 287 6.47 14.12 -9.78
C LEU A 287 5.12 14.72 -10.19
N ILE A 288 4.02 14.39 -9.51
CA ILE A 288 2.70 15.02 -9.75
C ILE A 288 2.76 16.51 -9.44
N HIS A 289 3.39 16.91 -8.33
CA HIS A 289 3.55 18.31 -7.97
C HIS A 289 4.47 19.07 -8.93
N GLN A 290 5.46 18.39 -9.50
CA GLN A 290 6.39 18.99 -10.47
C GLN A 290 5.75 19.23 -11.84
N PHE A 291 4.96 18.26 -12.35
CA PHE A 291 4.42 18.31 -13.72
C PHE A 291 2.94 18.73 -13.77
N GLY A 292 2.29 18.84 -12.61
CA GLY A 292 0.86 19.11 -12.50
C GLY A 292 -0.03 17.91 -12.82
N GLY A 293 -1.25 17.90 -12.29
CA GLY A 293 -2.27 16.91 -12.64
C GLY A 293 -2.84 17.12 -14.04
N SER A 294 -3.32 16.06 -14.68
CA SER A 294 -4.21 16.17 -15.85
C SER A 294 -5.63 16.49 -15.38
N ASN A 295 -6.46 17.03 -16.27
CA ASN A 295 -7.88 17.26 -16.00
C ASN A 295 -8.74 16.57 -17.06
N PRO A 296 -10.05 16.31 -16.78
CA PRO A 296 -10.91 15.54 -17.69
C PRO A 296 -11.11 16.16 -19.08
N LEU A 297 -10.97 17.46 -19.22
CA LEU A 297 -11.23 18.20 -20.45
C LEU A 297 -9.96 18.62 -21.19
N HIS A 298 -8.77 18.28 -20.65
CA HIS A 298 -7.46 18.70 -21.19
C HIS A 298 -7.32 20.21 -21.40
N THR A 299 -8.19 21.02 -20.79
CA THR A 299 -8.15 22.48 -20.89
C THR A 299 -6.98 22.97 -20.07
N GLY A 300 -5.95 23.51 -20.73
CA GLY A 300 -4.75 24.09 -20.10
C GLY A 300 -4.98 25.48 -19.46
N ASN A 301 -6.21 25.91 -19.23
CA ASN A 301 -6.53 27.21 -18.70
C ASN A 301 -6.21 27.31 -17.21
N ILE A 302 -5.11 27.99 -16.87
CA ILE A 302 -4.71 28.34 -15.49
C ILE A 302 -5.82 29.11 -14.76
N LYS A 303 -6.70 29.79 -15.48
CA LYS A 303 -7.84 30.56 -14.93
C LYS A 303 -8.95 29.72 -14.32
N GLU A 304 -8.96 28.39 -14.57
CA GLU A 304 -9.99 27.48 -14.06
C GLU A 304 -9.47 26.60 -12.90
N THR A 305 -8.48 27.08 -12.17
CA THR A 305 -7.96 26.39 -10.98
C THR A 305 -8.51 27.00 -9.71
N ILE A 306 -8.77 26.15 -8.73
CA ILE A 306 -9.12 26.52 -7.35
C ILE A 306 -8.09 25.91 -6.40
N THR A 307 -8.03 26.40 -5.17
CA THR A 307 -7.15 25.82 -4.15
C THR A 307 -7.59 24.41 -3.80
N PHE A 308 -6.64 23.52 -3.56
CA PHE A 308 -6.94 22.15 -3.14
C PHE A 308 -7.77 22.13 -1.86
N HIS A 309 -7.35 22.88 -0.84
CA HIS A 309 -8.13 23.04 0.38
C HIS A 309 -9.01 24.30 0.28
N PRO A 310 -10.31 24.25 0.68
CA PRO A 310 -11.00 23.11 1.30
C PRO A 310 -11.67 22.13 0.32
N TYR A 311 -11.82 22.48 -0.95
CA TYR A 311 -12.72 21.83 -1.89
C TYR A 311 -12.41 20.33 -2.11
N PHE A 312 -11.20 20.04 -2.59
CA PHE A 312 -10.83 18.64 -2.88
C PHE A 312 -10.48 17.86 -1.62
N LYS A 313 -10.05 18.51 -0.55
CA LYS A 313 -9.87 17.85 0.74
C LYS A 313 -11.19 17.33 1.30
N ILE A 314 -12.29 18.09 1.20
CA ILE A 314 -13.62 17.63 1.62
C ILE A 314 -14.07 16.46 0.74
N LYS A 315 -13.81 16.52 -0.57
CA LYS A 315 -14.13 15.46 -1.51
C LYS A 315 -13.36 14.18 -1.22
N ASP A 316 -12.07 14.28 -0.87
CA ASP A 316 -11.25 13.15 -0.45
C ASP A 316 -11.74 12.55 0.87
N MET A 317 -12.15 13.36 1.85
CA MET A 317 -12.74 12.88 3.11
C MET A 317 -14.05 12.11 2.89
N LEU A 318 -14.89 12.57 1.97
CA LEU A 318 -16.10 11.84 1.60
C LEU A 318 -15.76 10.48 0.96
N GLY A 319 -14.78 10.46 0.06
CA GLY A 319 -14.24 9.22 -0.51
C GLY A 319 -13.71 8.26 0.56
N MET A 320 -12.98 8.78 1.56
CA MET A 320 -12.50 8.00 2.71
C MET A 320 -13.65 7.35 3.48
N ILE A 321 -14.71 8.08 3.79
CA ILE A 321 -15.87 7.54 4.49
C ILE A 321 -16.50 6.39 3.70
N LEU A 322 -16.69 6.56 2.39
CA LEU A 322 -17.21 5.51 1.51
C LEU A 322 -16.32 4.27 1.48
N VAL A 323 -15.01 4.44 1.35
CA VAL A 323 -14.03 3.33 1.37
C VAL A 323 -14.06 2.60 2.70
N CYS A 324 -14.08 3.32 3.83
CA CYS A 324 -14.15 2.70 5.16
C CYS A 324 -15.47 1.92 5.34
N SER A 325 -16.60 2.44 4.85
CA SER A 325 -17.89 1.73 4.89
C SER A 325 -17.85 0.43 4.06
N CYS A 326 -17.36 0.48 2.82
CA CYS A 326 -17.22 -0.70 1.98
C CYS A 326 -16.24 -1.73 2.58
N LEU A 327 -15.13 -1.29 3.17
CA LEU A 327 -14.21 -2.20 3.86
C LEU A 327 -14.86 -2.85 5.07
N SER A 328 -15.66 -2.14 5.85
CA SER A 328 -16.36 -2.71 7.01
C SER A 328 -17.36 -3.79 6.59
N GLU A 329 -18.09 -3.58 5.50
CA GLU A 329 -18.97 -4.61 4.93
C GLU A 329 -18.18 -5.84 4.46
N LEU A 330 -17.08 -5.65 3.73
CA LEU A 330 -16.21 -6.75 3.26
C LEU A 330 -15.61 -7.56 4.41
N ILE A 331 -15.34 -6.95 5.54
CA ILE A 331 -14.84 -7.65 6.73
C ILE A 331 -15.96 -8.51 7.33
N CYS A 332 -17.21 -8.05 7.34
CA CYS A 332 -18.35 -8.86 7.77
C CYS A 332 -18.56 -10.10 6.88
N TYR A 333 -18.21 -10.00 5.60
CA TYR A 333 -18.26 -11.09 4.63
C TYR A 333 -16.86 -11.65 4.32
N SER A 334 -16.07 -11.88 5.36
CA SER A 334 -14.62 -12.11 5.32
C SER A 334 -14.15 -13.24 4.39
N PHE A 335 -14.98 -14.23 4.13
CA PHE A 335 -14.61 -15.38 3.30
C PHE A 335 -14.92 -15.22 1.80
N HIS A 336 -15.64 -14.18 1.39
CA HIS A 336 -16.10 -14.03 -0.01
C HIS A 336 -15.00 -13.73 -1.02
N LEU A 337 -13.95 -13.03 -0.60
CA LEU A 337 -12.82 -12.69 -1.47
C LEU A 337 -11.66 -13.70 -1.38
N GLY A 338 -11.75 -14.68 -0.47
CA GLY A 338 -10.75 -15.74 -0.31
C GLY A 338 -11.13 -17.00 -1.10
N HIS A 339 -10.16 -17.90 -1.23
CA HIS A 339 -10.36 -19.22 -1.82
C HIS A 339 -10.52 -20.26 -0.72
N SER A 340 -11.64 -21.01 -0.71
CA SER A 340 -11.97 -21.97 0.37
C SER A 340 -10.88 -23.02 0.60
N VAL A 341 -10.23 -23.48 -0.47
CA VAL A 341 -9.15 -24.48 -0.39
C VAL A 341 -7.90 -23.94 0.33
N ASN A 342 -7.74 -22.62 0.44
CA ASN A 342 -6.61 -22.04 1.17
C ASN A 342 -6.78 -22.05 2.70
N TYR A 343 -7.96 -22.43 3.20
CA TYR A 343 -8.20 -22.70 4.63
C TYR A 343 -7.86 -24.16 5.03
N ILE A 344 -7.22 -24.91 4.13
CA ILE A 344 -6.68 -26.24 4.37
C ILE A 344 -5.15 -26.12 4.41
N LEU A 345 -4.52 -26.71 5.41
CA LEU A 345 -3.05 -26.75 5.54
C LEU A 345 -2.40 -27.29 4.26
N ALA A 346 -1.33 -26.66 3.79
CA ALA A 346 -0.59 -27.09 2.62
C ALA A 346 -0.08 -28.54 2.74
N ASN A 347 -0.44 -29.37 1.77
CA ASN A 347 0.06 -30.72 1.61
C ASN A 347 0.78 -30.84 0.24
N PRO A 348 2.11 -31.00 0.21
CA PRO A 348 2.87 -31.13 -1.02
C PRO A 348 2.56 -32.39 -1.85
N LEU A 349 1.90 -33.37 -1.24
CA LEU A 349 1.57 -34.66 -1.90
C LEU A 349 0.17 -34.66 -2.53
N ILE A 350 -0.67 -33.68 -2.20
CA ILE A 350 -2.06 -33.60 -2.68
C ILE A 350 -2.25 -32.28 -3.42
N THR A 351 -2.32 -32.37 -4.75
CA THR A 351 -2.60 -31.23 -5.60
C THR A 351 -4.10 -30.90 -5.61
N PRO A 352 -4.52 -29.66 -5.39
CA PRO A 352 -5.91 -29.25 -5.56
C PRO A 352 -6.40 -29.46 -7.00
N GLU A 353 -7.67 -29.74 -7.19
CA GLU A 353 -8.27 -29.93 -8.53
C GLU A 353 -8.09 -28.70 -9.43
N HIS A 354 -8.23 -27.51 -8.87
CA HIS A 354 -8.08 -26.25 -9.58
C HIS A 354 -7.11 -25.33 -8.86
N ILE A 355 -5.96 -25.04 -9.49
CA ILE A 355 -5.02 -24.03 -9.02
C ILE A 355 -5.25 -22.76 -9.82
N VAL A 356 -5.94 -21.79 -9.22
CA VAL A 356 -6.19 -20.47 -9.81
C VAL A 356 -5.58 -19.39 -8.92
N PRO A 357 -4.95 -18.36 -9.51
CA PRO A 357 -4.48 -17.22 -8.74
C PRO A 357 -5.66 -16.37 -8.26
N GLU A 358 -5.38 -15.44 -7.36
CA GLU A 358 -6.33 -14.44 -6.91
C GLU A 358 -6.88 -13.62 -8.09
N TRP A 359 -8.11 -13.10 -7.95
CA TRP A 359 -8.86 -12.45 -9.02
C TRP A 359 -8.06 -11.32 -9.72
N TYR A 360 -7.24 -10.58 -9.00
CA TYR A 360 -6.45 -9.48 -9.53
C TYR A 360 -5.29 -9.93 -10.44
N PHE A 361 -4.97 -11.21 -10.48
CA PHE A 361 -4.00 -11.80 -11.42
C PHE A 361 -4.66 -12.58 -12.57
N LEU A 362 -5.99 -12.76 -12.55
CA LEU A 362 -6.66 -13.61 -13.54
C LEU A 362 -6.46 -13.12 -14.98
N ALA A 363 -6.40 -11.81 -15.22
CA ALA A 363 -6.14 -11.26 -16.55
C ALA A 363 -4.77 -11.70 -17.10
N LEU A 364 -3.72 -11.61 -16.30
CA LEU A 364 -2.36 -12.05 -16.65
C LEU A 364 -2.30 -13.57 -16.80
N TYR A 365 -2.98 -14.29 -15.92
CA TYR A 365 -3.06 -15.75 -15.97
C TYR A 365 -3.85 -16.23 -17.21
N GLY A 366 -4.90 -15.52 -17.59
CA GLY A 366 -5.66 -15.80 -18.81
C GLY A 366 -4.80 -15.69 -20.07
N ILE A 367 -4.01 -14.64 -20.20
CA ILE A 367 -3.06 -14.46 -21.30
C ILE A 367 -2.01 -15.59 -21.32
N LEU A 368 -1.46 -15.90 -20.15
CA LEU A 368 -0.47 -16.97 -20.00
C LEU A 368 -1.01 -18.33 -20.46
N ARG A 369 -2.26 -18.65 -20.13
CA ARG A 369 -2.90 -19.93 -20.48
C ARG A 369 -3.47 -20.01 -21.89
N ALA A 370 -3.79 -18.87 -22.51
CA ALA A 370 -4.34 -18.83 -23.87
C ALA A 370 -3.33 -19.34 -24.92
N ILE A 371 -2.04 -19.29 -24.61
CA ILE A 371 -0.96 -19.69 -25.53
C ILE A 371 -0.47 -21.09 -25.13
N PRO A 372 -0.56 -22.11 -26.03
CA PRO A 372 -0.18 -23.48 -25.70
C PRO A 372 1.32 -23.63 -25.37
N ASN A 373 2.19 -22.84 -25.99
CA ASN A 373 3.62 -22.83 -25.69
C ASN A 373 3.90 -21.96 -24.46
N LYS A 374 4.42 -22.58 -23.39
CA LYS A 374 4.68 -21.92 -22.10
C LYS A 374 5.61 -20.71 -22.22
N LEU A 375 6.67 -20.80 -23.05
CA LEU A 375 7.61 -19.69 -23.23
C LEU A 375 6.93 -18.51 -23.92
N PHE A 376 6.18 -18.74 -24.98
CA PHE A 376 5.43 -17.68 -25.66
C PHE A 376 4.31 -17.10 -24.79
N GLY A 377 3.69 -17.91 -23.92
CA GLY A 377 2.74 -17.42 -22.92
C GLY A 377 3.38 -16.41 -21.96
N ILE A 378 4.57 -16.71 -21.46
CA ILE A 378 5.35 -15.78 -20.60
C ILE A 378 5.73 -14.51 -21.36
N ILE A 379 6.24 -14.66 -22.59
CA ILE A 379 6.61 -13.50 -23.43
C ILE A 379 5.39 -12.61 -23.65
N SER A 380 4.22 -13.18 -23.95
CA SER A 380 3.00 -12.42 -24.18
C SER A 380 2.48 -11.70 -22.90
N MET A 381 2.61 -12.34 -21.75
CA MET A 381 2.28 -11.71 -20.48
C MET A 381 3.20 -10.51 -20.19
N PHE A 382 4.51 -10.64 -20.41
CA PHE A 382 5.44 -9.54 -20.24
C PHE A 382 5.29 -8.48 -21.33
N SER A 383 4.94 -8.86 -22.57
CA SER A 383 4.71 -7.89 -23.65
C SER A 383 3.56 -6.94 -23.35
N LEU A 384 2.50 -7.39 -22.66
CA LEU A 384 1.45 -6.51 -22.18
C LEU A 384 2.00 -5.42 -21.24
N ILE A 385 2.84 -5.81 -20.30
CA ILE A 385 3.46 -4.86 -19.37
C ILE A 385 4.38 -3.88 -20.12
N ILE A 386 5.18 -4.39 -21.07
CA ILE A 386 6.05 -3.58 -21.92
C ILE A 386 5.21 -2.61 -22.76
N HIS A 387 4.06 -3.05 -23.26
CA HIS A 387 3.14 -2.19 -24.03
C HIS A 387 2.62 -1.01 -23.21
N PHE A 388 2.30 -1.21 -21.94
CA PHE A 388 1.98 -0.10 -21.04
C PHE A 388 3.17 0.87 -20.83
N ILE A 389 4.41 0.35 -20.85
CA ILE A 389 5.60 1.20 -20.80
C ILE A 389 5.79 1.95 -22.13
N GLN A 390 5.53 1.33 -23.25
CA GLN A 390 5.70 1.93 -24.58
C GLN A 390 4.61 2.94 -24.92
N ALA A 391 3.45 2.94 -24.27
CA ALA A 391 2.33 3.82 -24.57
C ALA A 391 2.71 5.31 -24.59
N PHE A 392 3.75 5.72 -23.86
CA PHE A 392 4.24 7.09 -23.88
C PHE A 392 5.29 7.34 -24.99
N ILE A 393 6.04 6.33 -25.44
CA ILE A 393 7.10 6.47 -26.45
C ILE A 393 6.49 6.67 -27.85
N LEU A 394 5.32 6.06 -28.10
CA LEU A 394 4.66 6.11 -29.39
C LEU A 394 3.84 7.39 -29.62
N HIS A 395 3.75 8.27 -28.64
CA HIS A 395 3.03 9.53 -28.70
C HIS A 395 3.96 10.78 -28.66
N GLU A 396 5.26 10.59 -28.80
CA GLU A 396 6.23 11.66 -29.15
C GLU A 396 6.27 11.81 -30.67
#